data_29d05571d8a63360717e239a85f3fe07
#
_entry.id   29d05571d8a63360717e239a85f3fe07
#
_cell.length_a   1.000
_cell.length_b   1.000
_cell.length_c   1.000
_cell.angle_alpha   90.00
_cell.angle_beta   90.00
_cell.angle_gamma   90.00
#
_symmetry.space_group_name_H-M   'P 1'
#
loop_
_entity.id
_entity.type
_entity.pdbx_description
1 polymer ?
#
loop_
_entity_poly.entity_id
_entity_poly.type
_entity_poly.pdbx_seq_one_letter_code
_entity_poly.pdbx_strand_id
1 'polypeptide(L)'
;DEVRSIGKKLGLADELVMRHPFPGPGLSINVLCSDGTFTDNDKEELAKAQKELDSVVIDQFCPNCTSELKRSVLPVRSVGVQGDFRTYRFPACLTFKNEGNGFYHIPAKREKVESCSSRITNSSQFLNRTILKLYQNPQLKDEDLKIQEGYCTKERLDQLREVDNIVLTQLHKNGLYSSIFQHLTINLPY
;
A
#
# COMPACT_ATOMS: atom_id res chain seq x y z
N ASP A 1 6.19 19.08 -17.34
CA ASP A 1 7.46 19.39 -18.04
C ASP A 1 7.80 20.87 -18.02
N GLU A 2 6.84 21.78 -18.25
CA GLU A 2 7.08 23.24 -18.23
C GLU A 2 7.57 23.73 -16.87
N VAL A 3 6.96 23.30 -15.77
CA VAL A 3 7.38 23.65 -14.41
C VAL A 3 8.82 23.22 -14.13
N ARG A 4 9.18 22.02 -14.56
CA ARG A 4 10.56 21.51 -14.44
C ARG A 4 11.55 22.35 -15.28
N SER A 5 11.15 22.71 -16.48
CA SER A 5 11.95 23.59 -17.34
C SER A 5 12.19 24.97 -16.71
N ILE A 6 11.15 25.56 -16.12
CA ILE A 6 11.26 26.83 -15.38
C ILE A 6 12.16 26.67 -14.15
N GLY A 7 11.99 25.58 -13.37
CA GLY A 7 12.84 25.30 -12.21
C GLY A 7 14.32 25.24 -12.57
N LYS A 8 14.67 24.56 -13.66
CA LYS A 8 16.05 24.52 -14.17
C LYS A 8 16.57 25.90 -14.57
N LYS A 9 15.76 26.69 -15.27
CA LYS A 9 16.12 28.06 -15.66
C LYS A 9 16.34 28.99 -14.45
N LEU A 10 15.64 28.72 -13.35
CA LEU A 10 15.82 29.43 -12.09
C LEU A 10 17.01 28.94 -11.25
N GLY A 11 17.76 27.96 -11.74
CA GLY A 11 18.94 27.43 -11.06
C GLY A 11 18.67 26.50 -9.90
N LEU A 12 17.47 25.90 -9.83
CA LEU A 12 17.17 24.87 -8.83
C LEU A 12 17.97 23.60 -9.12
N ALA A 13 18.46 22.95 -8.07
CA ALA A 13 19.15 21.67 -8.18
C ALA A 13 18.30 20.61 -8.88
N ASP A 14 18.90 19.79 -9.72
CA ASP A 14 18.20 18.75 -10.47
C ASP A 14 17.41 17.78 -9.55
N GLU A 15 17.91 17.49 -8.36
CA GLU A 15 17.23 16.67 -7.36
C GLU A 15 15.88 17.24 -6.94
N LEU A 16 15.76 18.56 -6.83
CA LEU A 16 14.50 19.24 -6.52
C LEU A 16 13.57 19.29 -7.73
N VAL A 17 14.12 19.55 -8.91
CA VAL A 17 13.34 19.66 -10.16
C VAL A 17 12.78 18.32 -10.58
N MET A 18 13.54 17.24 -10.41
CA MET A 18 13.20 15.88 -10.85
C MET A 18 12.56 15.03 -9.76
N ARG A 19 12.29 15.60 -8.58
CA ARG A 19 11.62 14.87 -7.51
C ARG A 19 10.29 14.29 -7.95
N HIS A 20 9.91 13.14 -7.36
CA HIS A 20 8.61 12.55 -7.56
C HIS A 20 7.48 13.51 -7.15
N PRO A 21 6.29 13.39 -7.76
CA PRO A 21 5.10 14.12 -7.29
C PRO A 21 4.89 13.86 -5.80
N PHE A 22 4.81 14.94 -5.03
CA PHE A 22 4.61 14.86 -3.59
C PHE A 22 3.45 15.77 -3.18
N PRO A 23 2.55 15.32 -2.29
CA PRO A 23 1.41 16.11 -1.88
C PRO A 23 1.85 17.39 -1.14
N GLY A 24 1.17 18.50 -1.43
CA GLY A 24 1.44 19.81 -0.82
C GLY A 24 1.44 19.83 0.71
N PRO A 25 0.54 19.10 1.42
CA PRO A 25 0.56 19.01 2.88
C PRO A 25 1.77 18.28 3.48
N GLY A 26 2.63 17.68 2.66
CA GLY A 26 3.80 16.94 3.13
C GLY A 26 3.45 15.56 3.67
N LEU A 27 4.38 14.96 4.43
CA LEU A 27 4.25 13.59 4.96
C LEU A 27 3.04 13.38 5.89
N SER A 28 2.49 14.43 6.46
CA SER A 28 1.37 14.32 7.40
C SER A 28 0.14 13.62 6.81
N ILE A 29 -0.12 13.78 5.52
CA ILE A 29 -1.25 13.09 4.86
C ILE A 29 -1.02 11.58 4.69
N ASN A 30 0.20 11.12 4.86
CA ASN A 30 0.56 9.72 4.78
C ASN A 30 0.48 9.02 6.15
N VAL A 31 0.15 9.74 7.21
CA VAL A 31 -0.20 9.18 8.52
C VAL A 31 -1.71 8.96 8.54
N LEU A 32 -2.15 7.72 8.35
CA LEU A 32 -3.56 7.39 8.50
C LEU A 32 -3.95 7.46 9.97
N CYS A 33 -4.98 8.24 10.26
CA CYS A 33 -5.49 8.40 11.63
C CYS A 33 -6.75 7.55 11.83
N SER A 34 -6.98 7.16 13.07
CA SER A 34 -8.18 6.48 13.53
C SER A 34 -8.45 6.85 14.98
N ASP A 35 -9.69 6.93 15.36
CA ASP A 35 -10.13 7.05 16.76
C ASP A 35 -10.22 5.67 17.46
N GLY A 36 -9.77 4.61 16.80
CA GLY A 36 -9.83 3.24 17.31
C GLY A 36 -11.22 2.60 17.17
N THR A 37 -12.22 3.34 16.69
CA THR A 37 -13.56 2.78 16.52
C THR A 37 -13.67 1.96 15.24
N PHE A 38 -14.32 0.82 15.34
CA PHE A 38 -14.69 -0.03 14.21
C PHE A 38 -16.13 -0.48 14.43
N THR A 39 -17.04 0.20 13.75
CA THR A 39 -18.48 0.03 13.95
C THR A 39 -18.99 -1.32 13.48
N ASP A 40 -20.18 -1.72 13.87
CA ASP A 40 -20.79 -2.97 13.39
C ASP A 40 -21.04 -2.89 11.87
N ASN A 41 -21.38 -1.72 11.33
CA ASN A 41 -21.44 -1.52 9.89
C ASN A 41 -20.08 -1.75 9.20
N ASP A 42 -18.98 -1.27 9.78
CA ASP A 42 -17.64 -1.52 9.25
C ASP A 42 -17.28 -3.01 9.26
N LYS A 43 -17.69 -3.75 10.30
CA LYS A 43 -17.51 -5.20 10.38
C LYS A 43 -18.30 -5.93 9.30
N GLU A 44 -19.55 -5.51 9.07
CA GLU A 44 -20.39 -6.08 8.00
C GLU A 44 -19.80 -5.83 6.61
N GLU A 45 -19.35 -4.59 6.35
CA GLU A 45 -18.74 -4.25 5.08
C GLU A 45 -17.39 -4.97 4.87
N LEU A 46 -16.59 -5.11 5.92
CA LEU A 46 -15.35 -5.90 5.89
C LEU A 46 -15.63 -7.37 5.56
N ALA A 47 -16.66 -7.96 6.18
CA ALA A 47 -17.07 -9.33 5.91
C ALA A 47 -17.56 -9.52 4.46
N LYS A 48 -18.31 -8.55 3.93
CA LYS A 48 -18.72 -8.53 2.51
C LYS A 48 -17.52 -8.41 1.59
N ALA A 49 -16.59 -7.50 1.89
CA ALA A 49 -15.35 -7.33 1.15
C ALA A 49 -14.50 -8.61 1.14
N GLN A 50 -14.39 -9.31 2.29
CA GLN A 50 -13.67 -10.58 2.38
C GLN A 50 -14.34 -11.66 1.51
N LYS A 51 -15.67 -11.76 1.56
CA LYS A 51 -16.42 -12.71 0.72
C LYS A 51 -16.23 -12.44 -0.78
N GLU A 52 -16.24 -11.17 -1.19
CA GLU A 52 -15.96 -10.81 -2.59
C GLU A 52 -14.53 -11.17 -2.97
N LEU A 53 -13.54 -10.87 -2.12
CA LEU A 53 -12.15 -11.22 -2.35
C LEU A 53 -11.94 -12.73 -2.51
N ASP A 54 -12.61 -13.53 -1.67
CA ASP A 54 -12.52 -15.00 -1.70
C ASP A 54 -13.14 -15.58 -2.98
N SER A 55 -14.13 -14.91 -3.56
CA SER A 55 -14.79 -15.33 -4.79
C SER A 55 -13.97 -15.06 -6.05
N VAL A 56 -12.95 -14.21 -5.99
CA VAL A 56 -12.11 -13.90 -7.14
C VAL A 56 -11.26 -15.11 -7.52
N VAL A 57 -11.38 -15.55 -8.78
CA VAL A 57 -10.56 -16.65 -9.30
C VAL A 57 -9.14 -16.17 -9.53
N ILE A 58 -8.17 -16.77 -8.81
CA ILE A 58 -6.74 -16.42 -8.87
C ILE A 58 -5.88 -17.57 -9.45
N ASP A 59 -6.50 -18.61 -10.01
CA ASP A 59 -5.85 -19.87 -10.41
C ASP A 59 -4.72 -19.72 -11.45
N GLN A 60 -4.64 -18.60 -12.13
CA GLN A 60 -3.62 -18.35 -13.15
C GLN A 60 -2.37 -17.64 -12.64
N PHE A 61 -2.31 -17.36 -11.34
CA PHE A 61 -1.30 -16.47 -10.77
C PHE A 61 0.10 -17.08 -10.75
N CYS A 62 0.22 -18.27 -10.21
CA CYS A 62 1.44 -19.05 -10.17
C CYS A 62 1.07 -20.50 -9.80
N PRO A 63 1.33 -21.51 -10.64
CA PRO A 63 0.99 -22.89 -10.33
C PRO A 63 1.58 -23.39 -9.00
N ASN A 64 2.76 -22.87 -8.63
CA ASN A 64 3.49 -23.29 -7.42
C ASN A 64 3.29 -22.35 -6.23
N CYS A 65 2.66 -21.16 -6.41
CA CYS A 65 2.46 -20.19 -5.35
C CYS A 65 1.01 -20.16 -4.84
N THR A 66 0.07 -20.72 -5.60
CA THR A 66 -1.38 -20.65 -5.31
C THR A 66 -1.80 -21.48 -4.11
N SER A 67 -1.10 -22.56 -3.83
CA SER A 67 -1.43 -23.46 -2.71
C SER A 67 -1.22 -22.84 -1.33
N GLU A 68 -0.43 -21.76 -1.23
CA GLU A 68 -0.14 -21.07 0.02
C GLU A 68 -0.58 -19.60 0.02
N LEU A 69 -1.39 -19.19 -0.97
CA LEU A 69 -1.88 -17.83 -1.06
C LEU A 69 -2.99 -17.57 -0.03
N LYS A 70 -2.69 -16.74 0.96
CA LYS A 70 -3.68 -16.19 1.89
C LYS A 70 -4.19 -14.84 1.37
N ARG A 71 -5.49 -14.64 1.44
CA ARG A 71 -6.19 -13.43 1.07
C ARG A 71 -6.83 -12.83 2.32
N SER A 72 -6.61 -11.56 2.56
CA SER A 72 -7.24 -10.86 3.67
C SER A 72 -7.59 -9.43 3.28
N VAL A 73 -8.63 -8.90 3.89
CA VAL A 73 -8.99 -7.49 3.76
C VAL A 73 -8.46 -6.76 4.99
N LEU A 74 -7.73 -5.67 4.79
CA LEU A 74 -7.26 -4.87 5.92
C LEU A 74 -8.41 -4.01 6.45
N PRO A 75 -8.61 -3.96 7.78
CA PRO A 75 -9.69 -3.18 8.41
C PRO A 75 -9.37 -1.68 8.45
N VAL A 76 -8.80 -1.13 7.38
CA VAL A 76 -8.49 0.29 7.22
C VAL A 76 -8.99 0.73 5.86
N ARG A 77 -9.56 1.93 5.77
CA ARG A 77 -10.00 2.47 4.49
C ARG A 77 -8.90 3.31 3.86
N SER A 78 -8.75 3.19 2.57
CA SER A 78 -7.81 3.98 1.77
C SER A 78 -8.52 4.67 0.62
N VAL A 79 -7.95 5.79 0.19
CA VAL A 79 -8.40 6.47 -1.04
C VAL A 79 -7.86 5.71 -2.24
N GLY A 80 -8.75 5.34 -3.15
CA GLY A 80 -8.42 4.78 -4.46
C GLY A 80 -9.04 5.60 -5.58
N VAL A 81 -8.59 5.36 -6.80
CA VAL A 81 -9.18 5.93 -8.02
C VAL A 81 -9.72 4.77 -8.84
N GLN A 82 -11.01 4.80 -9.11
CA GLN A 82 -11.69 3.83 -9.96
C GLN A 82 -12.47 4.59 -11.03
N GLY A 83 -12.01 4.52 -12.26
CA GLY A 83 -12.46 5.43 -13.32
C GLY A 83 -12.12 6.88 -12.96
N ASP A 84 -13.09 7.80 -13.11
CA ASP A 84 -12.93 9.23 -12.81
C ASP A 84 -13.25 9.59 -11.34
N PHE A 85 -13.60 8.59 -10.51
CA PHE A 85 -14.06 8.83 -9.16
C PHE A 85 -13.03 8.40 -8.12
N ARG A 86 -12.92 9.19 -7.05
CA ARG A 86 -12.22 8.77 -5.84
C ARG A 86 -13.14 7.88 -5.01
N THR A 87 -12.58 6.79 -4.53
CA THR A 87 -13.28 5.84 -3.66
C THR A 87 -12.59 5.76 -2.31
N TYR A 88 -13.36 5.50 -1.26
CA TYR A 88 -12.84 5.29 0.09
C TYR A 88 -13.27 3.90 0.57
N ARG A 89 -12.40 2.91 0.36
CA ARG A 89 -12.71 1.48 0.51
C ARG A 89 -11.54 0.74 1.14
N PHE A 90 -11.71 -0.55 1.38
CA PHE A 90 -10.71 -1.39 2.00
C PHE A 90 -9.63 -1.84 1.01
N PRO A 91 -8.35 -1.99 1.44
CA PRO A 91 -7.33 -2.68 0.68
C PRO A 91 -7.45 -4.20 0.82
N ALA A 92 -7.31 -4.92 -0.29
CA ALA A 92 -7.08 -6.35 -0.30
C ALA A 92 -5.58 -6.63 -0.08
N CYS A 93 -5.24 -7.55 0.81
CA CYS A 93 -3.87 -7.98 1.08
C CYS A 93 -3.67 -9.42 0.58
N LEU A 94 -2.69 -9.61 -0.29
CA LEU A 94 -2.24 -10.91 -0.76
C LEU A 94 -0.94 -11.30 -0.04
N THR A 95 -0.98 -12.44 0.63
CA THR A 95 0.17 -13.00 1.34
C THR A 95 0.53 -14.33 0.68
N PHE A 96 1.69 -14.39 0.08
CA PHE A 96 2.23 -15.62 -0.53
C PHE A 96 3.00 -16.44 0.50
N LYS A 97 3.67 -17.51 0.03
CA LYS A 97 4.44 -18.41 0.86
C LYS A 97 5.38 -17.66 1.81
N ASN A 98 5.44 -18.10 3.06
CA ASN A 98 6.43 -17.64 4.04
C ASN A 98 7.80 -18.26 3.70
N GLU A 99 8.81 -17.41 3.51
CA GLU A 99 10.18 -17.84 3.20
C GLU A 99 11.08 -17.92 4.45
N GLY A 100 10.51 -17.71 5.62
CA GLY A 100 11.21 -17.67 6.90
C GLY A 100 11.61 -16.27 7.32
N ASN A 101 11.99 -16.12 8.59
CA ASN A 101 12.42 -14.85 9.20
C ASN A 101 11.44 -13.66 9.01
N GLY A 102 10.17 -13.96 8.81
CA GLY A 102 9.12 -12.96 8.61
C GLY A 102 8.95 -12.47 7.17
N PHE A 103 9.77 -12.92 6.22
CA PHE A 103 9.65 -12.54 4.81
C PHE A 103 8.66 -13.43 4.06
N TYR A 104 7.97 -12.84 3.10
CA TYR A 104 7.02 -13.53 2.22
C TYR A 104 7.49 -13.49 0.78
N HIS A 105 7.17 -14.54 0.04
CA HIS A 105 7.51 -14.66 -1.37
C HIS A 105 6.89 -13.54 -2.20
N ILE A 106 7.68 -12.99 -3.15
CA ILE A 106 7.23 -12.01 -4.13
C ILE A 106 7.13 -12.72 -5.49
N PRO A 107 5.94 -12.77 -6.11
CA PRO A 107 5.78 -13.39 -7.43
C PRO A 107 6.63 -12.71 -8.50
N ALA A 108 7.44 -13.48 -9.21
CA ALA A 108 8.36 -12.95 -10.24
C ALA A 108 7.64 -12.39 -11.48
N LYS A 109 6.40 -12.86 -11.76
CA LYS A 109 5.63 -12.45 -12.94
C LYS A 109 4.75 -11.24 -12.61
N ARG A 110 5.31 -10.04 -12.76
CA ARG A 110 4.65 -8.76 -12.50
C ARG A 110 3.31 -8.62 -13.22
N GLU A 111 3.24 -8.93 -14.51
CA GLU A 111 2.01 -8.84 -15.31
C GLU A 111 0.83 -9.63 -14.71
N LYS A 112 1.12 -10.80 -14.13
CA LYS A 112 0.09 -11.59 -13.46
C LYS A 112 -0.38 -10.92 -12.16
N VAL A 113 0.53 -10.31 -11.41
CA VAL A 113 0.19 -9.55 -10.19
C VAL A 113 -0.70 -8.37 -10.55
N GLU A 114 -0.36 -7.61 -11.57
CA GLU A 114 -1.13 -6.47 -12.06
C GLU A 114 -2.52 -6.89 -12.57
N SER A 115 -2.60 -7.96 -13.36
CA SER A 115 -3.88 -8.50 -13.84
C SER A 115 -4.78 -8.96 -12.68
N CYS A 116 -4.21 -9.62 -11.67
CA CYS A 116 -4.94 -10.02 -10.48
C CYS A 116 -5.43 -8.82 -9.68
N SER A 117 -4.57 -7.83 -9.46
CA SER A 117 -4.92 -6.59 -8.77
C SER A 117 -6.09 -5.89 -9.45
N SER A 118 -6.02 -5.73 -10.77
CA SER A 118 -7.09 -5.13 -11.57
C SER A 118 -8.40 -5.92 -11.46
N ARG A 119 -8.33 -7.25 -11.49
CA ARG A 119 -9.50 -8.11 -11.34
C ARG A 119 -10.14 -7.96 -9.98
N ILE A 120 -9.36 -7.97 -8.89
CA ILE A 120 -9.85 -7.77 -7.53
C ILE A 120 -10.55 -6.43 -7.40
N THR A 121 -9.89 -5.35 -7.82
CA THR A 121 -10.43 -3.99 -7.64
C THR A 121 -11.64 -3.70 -8.54
N ASN A 122 -11.69 -4.28 -9.74
CA ASN A 122 -12.79 -4.06 -10.68
C ASN A 122 -14.02 -4.91 -10.38
N SER A 123 -13.87 -6.04 -9.69
CA SER A 123 -14.98 -6.94 -9.35
C SER A 123 -15.61 -6.62 -7.99
N SER A 124 -15.06 -5.69 -7.22
CA SER A 124 -15.51 -5.42 -5.87
C SER A 124 -16.08 -4.01 -5.69
N GLN A 125 -17.17 -3.91 -4.93
CA GLN A 125 -17.72 -2.63 -4.48
C GLN A 125 -17.07 -2.13 -3.19
N PHE A 126 -16.34 -3.00 -2.48
CA PHE A 126 -15.74 -2.71 -1.17
C PHE A 126 -14.22 -2.60 -1.21
N LEU A 127 -13.56 -3.00 -2.31
CA LEU A 127 -12.12 -3.00 -2.46
C LEU A 127 -11.69 -1.97 -3.51
N ASN A 128 -10.62 -1.23 -3.24
CA ASN A 128 -10.09 -0.25 -4.19
C ASN A 128 -8.57 -0.36 -4.40
N ARG A 129 -7.93 -1.27 -3.70
CA ARG A 129 -6.47 -1.45 -3.76
C ARG A 129 -6.10 -2.90 -3.44
N THR A 130 -5.06 -3.37 -4.10
CA THR A 130 -4.41 -4.63 -3.76
C THR A 130 -2.99 -4.36 -3.30
N ILE A 131 -2.60 -4.93 -2.18
CA ILE A 131 -1.26 -4.85 -1.61
C ILE A 131 -0.65 -6.24 -1.47
N LEU A 132 0.67 -6.32 -1.50
CA LEU A 132 1.43 -7.53 -1.21
C LEU A 132 2.04 -7.41 0.18
N LYS A 133 1.88 -8.44 1.00
CA LYS A 133 2.58 -8.56 2.27
C LYS A 133 4.01 -9.02 1.99
N LEU A 134 4.98 -8.19 2.33
CA LEU A 134 6.40 -8.47 2.08
C LEU A 134 7.11 -8.97 3.34
N TYR A 135 6.72 -8.44 4.49
CA TYR A 135 7.34 -8.76 5.77
C TYR A 135 6.34 -8.65 6.90
N GLN A 136 6.51 -9.46 7.92
CA GLN A 136 5.86 -9.34 9.23
C GLN A 136 6.86 -9.74 10.30
N ASN A 137 6.94 -8.97 11.37
CA ASN A 137 7.71 -9.38 12.54
C ASN A 137 7.22 -10.75 13.01
N PRO A 138 8.09 -11.79 13.09
CA PRO A 138 7.70 -13.14 13.49
C PRO A 138 7.04 -13.26 14.87
N GLN A 139 7.24 -12.25 15.73
CA GLN A 139 6.64 -12.19 17.07
C GLN A 139 5.17 -11.73 17.04
N LEU A 140 4.72 -11.11 15.93
CA LEU A 140 3.35 -10.63 15.75
C LEU A 140 2.53 -11.66 14.98
N LYS A 141 1.29 -11.85 15.40
CA LYS A 141 0.31 -12.66 14.67
C LYS A 141 -0.66 -11.77 13.92
N ASP A 142 -1.29 -12.30 12.87
CA ASP A 142 -2.31 -11.56 12.10
C ASP A 142 -3.49 -11.11 12.99
N GLU A 143 -3.83 -11.89 14.00
CA GLU A 143 -4.90 -11.59 14.97
C GLU A 143 -4.58 -10.40 15.90
N ASP A 144 -3.29 -10.05 16.02
CA ASP A 144 -2.82 -8.89 16.80
C ASP A 144 -2.96 -7.58 16.00
N LEU A 145 -3.13 -7.67 14.68
CA LEU A 145 -3.28 -6.51 13.80
C LEU A 145 -4.74 -5.98 13.88
N LYS A 146 -4.95 -5.12 14.86
CA LYS A 146 -6.24 -4.43 15.08
C LYS A 146 -6.05 -2.94 14.89
N ILE A 147 -7.08 -2.27 14.37
CA ILE A 147 -7.10 -0.82 14.35
C ILE A 147 -7.04 -0.30 15.78
N GLN A 148 -6.13 0.63 16.00
CA GLN A 148 -5.92 1.31 17.27
C GLN A 148 -6.22 2.79 17.13
N GLU A 149 -6.47 3.46 18.25
CA GLU A 149 -6.49 4.90 18.28
C GLU A 149 -5.09 5.43 17.88
N GLY A 150 -5.05 6.30 16.89
CA GLY A 150 -3.80 6.85 16.40
C GLY A 150 -4.03 8.12 15.61
N TYR A 151 -3.41 9.20 16.04
CA TYR A 151 -3.48 10.53 15.42
C TYR A 151 -2.16 10.90 14.77
N CYS A 152 -2.11 12.03 14.07
CA CYS A 152 -0.89 12.56 13.48
C CYS A 152 -0.02 13.20 14.57
N THR A 153 0.69 12.34 15.33
CA THR A 153 1.61 12.77 16.40
C THR A 153 3.03 12.99 15.86
N LYS A 154 3.86 13.65 16.64
CA LYS A 154 5.26 13.85 16.30
C LYS A 154 6.00 12.52 16.14
N GLU A 155 5.73 11.56 17.03
CA GLU A 155 6.36 10.23 17.04
C GLU A 155 6.04 9.47 15.73
N ARG A 156 4.77 9.44 15.33
CA ARG A 156 4.34 8.78 14.09
C ARG A 156 4.89 9.47 12.85
N LEU A 157 5.01 10.80 12.88
CA LEU A 157 5.63 11.56 11.80
C LEU A 157 7.14 11.30 11.72
N ASP A 158 7.83 11.23 12.85
CA ASP A 158 9.26 10.96 12.88
C ASP A 158 9.56 9.53 12.41
N GLN A 159 8.77 8.55 12.85
CA GLN A 159 8.83 7.18 12.34
C GLN A 159 8.61 7.13 10.81
N LEU A 160 7.60 7.84 10.31
CA LEU A 160 7.31 7.89 8.88
C LEU A 160 8.47 8.51 8.09
N ARG A 161 9.08 9.60 8.61
CA ARG A 161 10.25 10.24 7.99
C ARG A 161 11.44 9.29 7.90
N GLU A 162 11.69 8.54 8.96
CA GLU A 162 12.78 7.57 9.00
C GLU A 162 12.58 6.45 7.97
N VAL A 163 11.38 5.86 7.92
CA VAL A 163 11.06 4.80 6.96
C VAL A 163 11.10 5.33 5.53
N ASP A 164 10.53 6.51 5.28
CA ASP A 164 10.55 7.15 3.95
C ASP A 164 11.99 7.43 3.49
N ASN A 165 12.84 7.91 4.37
CA ASN A 165 14.25 8.14 4.08
C ASN A 165 15.01 6.84 3.76
N ILE A 166 14.71 5.74 4.46
CA ILE A 166 15.27 4.41 4.16
C ILE A 166 14.89 3.98 2.75
N VAL A 167 13.59 4.08 2.41
CA VAL A 167 13.08 3.71 1.07
C VAL A 167 13.74 4.56 -0.01
N LEU A 168 13.75 5.88 0.15
CA LEU A 168 14.40 6.81 -0.79
C LEU A 168 15.87 6.49 -0.99
N THR A 169 16.61 6.28 0.10
CA THR A 169 18.02 5.92 0.06
C THR A 169 18.25 4.64 -0.76
N GLN A 170 17.40 3.62 -0.56
CA GLN A 170 17.51 2.38 -1.32
C GLN A 170 17.15 2.55 -2.80
N LEU A 171 16.14 3.36 -3.12
CA LEU A 171 15.78 3.67 -4.51
C LEU A 171 16.93 4.37 -5.24
N HIS A 172 17.57 5.35 -4.62
CA HIS A 172 18.72 6.05 -5.20
C HIS A 172 19.94 5.13 -5.33
N LYS A 173 20.27 4.40 -4.26
CA LYS A 173 21.44 3.48 -4.24
C LYS A 173 21.36 2.42 -5.35
N ASN A 174 20.16 1.96 -5.68
CA ASN A 174 19.94 0.93 -6.70
C ASN A 174 19.58 1.51 -8.08
N GLY A 175 19.64 2.83 -8.27
CA GLY A 175 19.32 3.48 -9.55
C GLY A 175 17.86 3.36 -9.98
N LEU A 176 16.96 3.05 -9.05
CA LEU A 176 15.55 2.80 -9.33
C LEU A 176 14.69 4.07 -9.29
N TYR A 177 15.18 5.14 -8.67
CA TYR A 177 14.39 6.35 -8.45
C TYR A 177 13.80 6.92 -9.74
N SER A 178 14.61 7.04 -10.80
CA SER A 178 14.17 7.59 -12.09
C SER A 178 13.21 6.67 -12.88
N SER A 179 13.17 5.38 -12.58
CA SER A 179 12.31 4.41 -13.26
C SER A 179 10.92 4.26 -12.59
N ILE A 180 10.74 4.85 -11.41
CA ILE A 180 9.51 4.82 -10.64
C ILE A 180 8.81 6.18 -10.77
N PHE A 181 7.53 6.18 -11.14
CA PHE A 181 6.76 7.41 -11.26
C PHE A 181 6.58 8.12 -9.92
N GLN A 182 6.25 7.36 -8.89
CA GLN A 182 6.03 7.87 -7.53
C GLN A 182 6.21 6.74 -6.53
N HIS A 183 6.77 7.04 -5.36
CA HIS A 183 6.68 6.21 -4.17
C HIS A 183 5.97 6.99 -3.06
N LEU A 184 5.30 6.29 -2.18
CA LEU A 184 4.66 6.85 -0.99
C LEU A 184 4.85 5.86 0.16
N THR A 185 5.36 6.35 1.27
CA THR A 185 5.39 5.61 2.53
C THR A 185 4.17 6.01 3.35
N ILE A 186 3.43 5.04 3.87
CA ILE A 186 2.18 5.29 4.61
C ILE A 186 2.27 4.60 5.96
N ASN A 187 1.98 5.33 7.03
CA ASN A 187 1.87 4.81 8.38
C ASN A 187 0.40 4.49 8.70
N LEU A 188 0.12 3.23 9.03
CA LEU A 188 -1.21 2.74 9.35
C LEU A 188 -1.45 2.76 10.88
N PRO A 189 -2.70 2.91 11.35
CA PRO A 189 -3.06 2.95 12.77
C PRO A 189 -3.24 1.51 13.33
N TYR A 190 -2.16 0.73 13.35
CA TYR A 190 -2.10 -0.62 13.91
C TYR A 190 -1.17 -0.69 15.10
#